data_f9ed98fb8a619b688a7bfbdcdd305aae
#
_entry.id   f9ed98fb8a619b688a7bfbdcdd305aae
#
_cell.length_a   1.000
_cell.length_b   1.000
_cell.length_c   1.000
_cell.angle_alpha   90.00
_cell.angle_beta   90.00
_cell.angle_gamma   90.00
#
_symmetry.space_group_name_H-M   'P 1'
#
loop_
_entity.id
_entity.type
_entity.pdbx_description
1 polymer ?
#
loop_
_entity_poly.entity_id
_entity_poly.type
_entity_poly.pdbx_seq_one_letter_code
_entity_poly.pdbx_strand_id
1 'polypeptide(L)'
;MRYIKITNDAGLVPRIHLELLGVSTKRDNDDTIGQFGSGTKFAPIYALRQGWEWINVGWDRHGGYAMSYNIADNEGIDVVQFQYQDSAGRITTKDSSYSMGAGELGWDHPFQIFREAFANALDAHYEFGASYNIELVDSVDPPEEGKFSCYLTATDELIEVVDNFDKFFSLNRKPIFEDSKGNKIYEKLKNKEGPRVYHKGVLVYGPELDGSDTQSIFDYDLKRVALNEERRLKDISTNEMYAIARIFSNNENR
;
A
#
# COMPACT_ATOMS: atom_id res chain seq x y z
N MET A 1 -3.94 -20.42 10.35
CA MET A 1 -3.09 -19.19 10.26
C MET A 1 -4.05 -18.04 10.12
N ARG A 2 -3.77 -16.89 10.76
CA ARG A 2 -4.65 -15.70 10.65
C ARG A 2 -4.13 -14.77 9.56
N TYR A 3 -5.03 -14.09 8.92
CA TYR A 3 -4.70 -13.13 7.85
C TYR A 3 -5.34 -11.77 8.12
N ILE A 4 -4.65 -10.72 7.70
CA ILE A 4 -5.26 -9.43 7.42
C ILE A 4 -5.77 -9.50 5.99
N LYS A 5 -7.08 -9.42 5.81
CA LYS A 5 -7.74 -9.39 4.51
C LYS A 5 -8.09 -7.95 4.15
N ILE A 6 -7.63 -7.51 2.99
CA ILE A 6 -7.95 -6.22 2.40
C ILE A 6 -8.74 -6.49 1.13
N THR A 7 -10.02 -6.11 1.12
CA THR A 7 -10.93 -6.36 -0.01
C THR A 7 -11.38 -5.06 -0.64
N ASN A 8 -11.56 -5.05 -1.95
CA ASN A 8 -12.29 -4.01 -2.67
C ASN A 8 -13.23 -4.62 -3.72
N ASP A 9 -14.24 -3.86 -4.14
CA ASP A 9 -15.23 -4.25 -5.16
C ASP A 9 -14.93 -3.62 -6.54
N ALA A 10 -13.64 -3.57 -6.91
CA ALA A 10 -13.17 -2.95 -8.14
C ALA A 10 -13.45 -3.74 -9.43
N GLY A 11 -14.09 -4.90 -9.32
CA GLY A 11 -14.43 -5.72 -10.48
C GLY A 11 -13.31 -6.70 -10.90
N LEU A 12 -13.11 -6.84 -12.21
CA LEU A 12 -12.16 -7.81 -12.76
C LEU A 12 -10.72 -7.34 -12.62
N VAL A 13 -9.88 -8.17 -12.00
CA VAL A 13 -8.42 -7.95 -11.92
C VAL A 13 -7.69 -9.06 -12.68
N PRO A 14 -7.21 -8.78 -13.91
CA PRO A 14 -6.48 -9.78 -14.70
C PRO A 14 -5.19 -10.22 -13.99
N ARG A 15 -4.98 -11.55 -13.86
CA ARG A 15 -3.78 -12.14 -13.26
C ARG A 15 -2.48 -11.59 -13.84
N ILE A 16 -2.45 -11.30 -15.13
CA ILE A 16 -1.28 -10.74 -15.81
C ILE A 16 -0.81 -9.41 -15.20
N HIS A 17 -1.72 -8.62 -14.61
CA HIS A 17 -1.34 -7.38 -13.92
C HIS A 17 -0.61 -7.63 -12.60
N LEU A 18 -0.78 -8.81 -12.01
CA LEU A 18 -0.05 -9.23 -10.81
C LEU A 18 1.31 -9.86 -11.15
N GLU A 19 1.46 -10.41 -12.35
CA GLU A 19 2.67 -11.12 -12.81
C GLU A 19 3.75 -10.20 -13.39
N LEU A 20 3.36 -9.21 -14.21
CA LEU A 20 4.31 -8.42 -14.99
C LEU A 20 4.83 -7.20 -14.21
N LEU A 21 6.16 -7.09 -14.11
CA LEU A 21 6.83 -5.89 -13.60
C LEU A 21 6.59 -4.69 -14.53
N GLY A 22 6.41 -3.51 -13.92
CA GLY A 22 6.30 -2.24 -14.66
C GLY A 22 4.98 -2.02 -15.37
N VAL A 23 4.03 -2.95 -15.28
CA VAL A 23 2.66 -2.71 -15.75
C VAL A 23 1.92 -1.91 -14.68
N SER A 24 1.75 -0.62 -14.95
CA SER A 24 0.85 0.26 -14.19
C SER A 24 -0.13 0.87 -15.17
N THR A 25 -1.41 0.62 -14.96
CA THR A 25 -2.49 1.32 -15.69
C THR A 25 -2.68 2.76 -15.20
N LYS A 26 -1.92 3.16 -14.16
CA LYS A 26 -2.10 4.39 -13.38
C LYS A 26 -0.95 5.38 -13.52
N ARG A 27 0.02 5.11 -14.41
CA ARG A 27 1.27 5.88 -14.53
C ARG A 27 1.06 7.36 -14.85
N ASP A 28 0.02 7.68 -15.59
CA ASP A 28 -0.30 9.04 -16.03
C ASP A 28 -1.47 9.66 -15.23
N ASN A 29 -1.89 9.03 -14.13
CA ASN A 29 -2.98 9.52 -13.29
C ASN A 29 -2.43 10.10 -11.98
N ASP A 30 -2.37 11.44 -11.91
CA ASP A 30 -1.90 12.17 -10.72
C ASP A 30 -2.74 11.93 -9.46
N ASP A 31 -3.95 11.37 -9.60
CA ASP A 31 -4.86 11.13 -8.48
C ASP A 31 -4.65 9.77 -7.80
N THR A 32 -3.89 8.85 -8.41
CA THR A 32 -3.61 7.52 -7.84
C THR A 32 -2.33 7.48 -7.00
N ILE A 33 -2.28 6.56 -6.04
CA ILE A 33 -1.12 6.31 -5.17
C ILE A 33 -0.13 5.38 -5.87
N GLY A 34 -0.63 4.41 -6.64
CA GLY A 34 0.12 3.31 -7.26
C GLY A 34 0.81 3.64 -8.58
N GLN A 35 1.53 4.75 -8.70
CA GLN A 35 2.13 5.21 -9.97
C GLN A 35 3.26 4.31 -10.51
N PHE A 36 4.00 3.60 -9.66
CA PHE A 36 5.23 2.89 -10.06
C PHE A 36 5.00 1.48 -10.62
N GLY A 37 3.85 0.85 -10.38
CA GLY A 37 3.52 -0.50 -10.87
C GLY A 37 4.43 -1.63 -10.34
N SER A 38 5.29 -1.33 -9.37
CA SER A 38 6.27 -2.25 -8.79
C SER A 38 5.84 -2.83 -7.43
N GLY A 39 5.05 -2.09 -6.66
CA GLY A 39 4.71 -2.45 -5.29
C GLY A 39 4.03 -3.81 -5.15
N THR A 40 3.05 -4.11 -6.01
CA THR A 40 2.35 -5.42 -6.02
C THR A 40 3.24 -6.60 -6.38
N LYS A 41 4.45 -6.38 -6.88
CA LYS A 41 5.42 -7.42 -7.25
C LYS A 41 6.49 -7.57 -6.16
N PHE A 42 6.95 -6.45 -5.59
CA PHE A 42 7.97 -6.48 -4.55
C PHE A 42 7.40 -6.80 -3.16
N ALA A 43 6.16 -6.43 -2.89
CA ALA A 43 5.53 -6.77 -1.62
C ALA A 43 5.42 -8.28 -1.36
N PRO A 44 4.98 -9.13 -2.34
CA PRO A 44 5.04 -10.58 -2.17
C PRO A 44 6.45 -11.12 -1.96
N ILE A 45 7.47 -10.57 -2.65
CA ILE A 45 8.87 -11.01 -2.48
C ILE A 45 9.35 -10.67 -1.05
N TYR A 46 9.02 -9.47 -0.57
CA TYR A 46 9.33 -9.10 0.81
C TYR A 46 8.63 -10.04 1.81
N ALA A 47 7.34 -10.35 1.60
CA ALA A 47 6.61 -11.30 2.43
C ALA A 47 7.30 -12.67 2.48
N LEU A 48 7.70 -13.22 1.32
CA LEU A 48 8.42 -14.49 1.23
C LEU A 48 9.74 -14.47 2.01
N ARG A 49 10.51 -13.36 1.95
CA ARG A 49 11.77 -13.22 2.71
C ARG A 49 11.55 -13.24 4.21
N GLN A 50 10.40 -12.74 4.67
CA GLN A 50 10.01 -12.77 6.08
C GLN A 50 9.36 -14.10 6.49
N GLY A 51 9.16 -15.02 5.56
CA GLY A 51 8.39 -16.26 5.81
C GLY A 51 6.88 -16.01 5.96
N TRP A 52 6.38 -14.92 5.44
CA TRP A 52 4.96 -14.56 5.45
C TRP A 52 4.28 -14.96 4.14
N GLU A 53 2.97 -15.19 4.22
CA GLU A 53 2.16 -15.43 3.04
C GLU A 53 1.56 -14.12 2.53
N TRP A 54 1.54 -14.00 1.21
CA TRP A 54 0.78 -13.02 0.45
C TRP A 54 -0.09 -13.77 -0.54
N ILE A 55 -1.40 -13.61 -0.47
CA ILE A 55 -2.33 -14.28 -1.35
C ILE A 55 -3.29 -13.26 -1.95
N ASN A 56 -3.39 -13.27 -3.28
CA ASN A 56 -4.36 -12.46 -4.01
C ASN A 56 -5.51 -13.36 -4.46
N VAL A 57 -6.74 -12.95 -4.16
CA VAL A 57 -7.96 -13.63 -4.59
C VAL A 57 -8.76 -12.67 -5.44
N GLY A 58 -9.12 -13.08 -6.63
CA GLY A 58 -9.81 -12.21 -7.57
C GLY A 58 -10.55 -12.96 -8.65
N TRP A 59 -11.04 -12.18 -9.61
CA TRP A 59 -11.78 -12.67 -10.76
C TRP A 59 -11.24 -12.05 -12.03
N ASP A 60 -11.04 -12.87 -13.07
CA ASP A 60 -10.67 -12.41 -14.40
C ASP A 60 -11.62 -12.98 -15.46
N ARG A 61 -11.34 -12.76 -16.73
CA ARG A 61 -12.15 -13.28 -17.85
C ARG A 61 -12.24 -14.81 -17.91
N HIS A 62 -11.41 -15.53 -17.17
CA HIS A 62 -11.37 -16.99 -17.11
C HIS A 62 -12.05 -17.56 -15.86
N GLY A 63 -12.58 -16.68 -14.99
CA GLY A 63 -13.22 -17.03 -13.72
C GLY A 63 -12.43 -16.63 -12.49
N GLY A 64 -12.86 -17.14 -11.34
CA GLY A 64 -12.21 -16.87 -10.06
C GLY A 64 -10.86 -17.56 -9.92
N TYR A 65 -9.95 -16.91 -9.20
CA TYR A 65 -8.62 -17.44 -8.89
C TYR A 65 -8.16 -17.04 -7.49
N ALA A 66 -7.33 -17.88 -6.89
CA ALA A 66 -6.42 -17.50 -5.82
C ALA A 66 -4.98 -17.62 -6.34
N MET A 67 -4.13 -16.63 -6.04
CA MET A 67 -2.73 -16.58 -6.44
C MET A 67 -1.87 -16.39 -5.21
N SER A 68 -1.02 -17.37 -4.93
CA SER A 68 0.00 -17.32 -3.89
C SER A 68 1.40 -17.34 -4.51
N TYR A 69 2.40 -17.14 -3.66
CA TYR A 69 3.80 -17.00 -4.06
C TYR A 69 4.65 -17.98 -3.28
N ASN A 70 5.58 -18.64 -3.96
CA ASN A 70 6.52 -19.59 -3.39
C ASN A 70 7.95 -19.28 -3.88
N ILE A 71 8.93 -19.91 -3.26
CA ILE A 71 10.31 -19.92 -3.72
C ILE A 71 10.55 -21.25 -4.45
N ALA A 72 11.08 -21.18 -5.67
CA ALA A 72 11.52 -22.33 -6.43
C ALA A 72 13.00 -22.19 -6.79
N ASP A 73 13.73 -23.30 -6.83
CA ASP A 73 15.08 -23.35 -7.37
C ASP A 73 15.01 -23.46 -8.90
N ASN A 74 15.69 -22.55 -9.58
CA ASN A 74 15.88 -22.60 -11.02
C ASN A 74 17.37 -22.51 -11.33
N GLU A 75 17.99 -23.65 -11.62
CA GLU A 75 19.42 -23.79 -11.91
C GLU A 75 20.33 -23.20 -10.80
N GLY A 76 19.98 -23.39 -9.53
CA GLY A 76 20.71 -22.87 -8.37
C GLY A 76 20.42 -21.42 -8.03
N ILE A 77 19.39 -20.83 -8.63
CA ILE A 77 18.92 -19.48 -8.33
C ILE A 77 17.51 -19.58 -7.74
N ASP A 78 17.33 -19.01 -6.55
CA ASP A 78 16.02 -18.88 -5.95
C ASP A 78 15.17 -17.86 -6.74
N VAL A 79 14.11 -18.34 -7.37
CA VAL A 79 13.15 -17.52 -8.12
C VAL A 79 11.79 -17.52 -7.45
N VAL A 80 11.03 -16.46 -7.67
CA VAL A 80 9.64 -16.41 -7.25
C VAL A 80 8.81 -17.29 -8.16
N GLN A 81 8.01 -18.18 -7.59
CA GLN A 81 7.06 -19.01 -8.30
C GLN A 81 5.64 -18.58 -7.96
N PHE A 82 4.82 -18.34 -8.97
CA PHE A 82 3.38 -18.13 -8.82
C PHE A 82 2.66 -19.46 -8.72
N GLN A 83 1.79 -19.60 -7.75
CA GLN A 83 0.87 -20.71 -7.62
C GLN A 83 -0.56 -20.21 -7.78
N TYR A 84 -1.28 -20.74 -8.75
CA TYR A 84 -2.68 -20.42 -9.02
C TYR A 84 -3.57 -21.55 -8.63
N GLN A 85 -4.68 -21.24 -7.97
CA GLN A 85 -5.79 -22.14 -7.75
C GLN A 85 -7.02 -21.57 -8.43
N ASP A 86 -7.64 -22.33 -9.33
CA ASP A 86 -8.90 -21.93 -9.98
C ASP A 86 -10.12 -22.25 -9.10
N SER A 87 -11.30 -21.81 -9.53
CA SER A 87 -12.57 -22.05 -8.82
C SER A 87 -12.96 -23.53 -8.73
N ALA A 88 -12.33 -24.40 -9.54
CA ALA A 88 -12.49 -25.85 -9.46
C ALA A 88 -11.47 -26.51 -8.52
N GLY A 89 -10.61 -25.72 -7.87
CA GLY A 89 -9.57 -26.20 -6.95
C GLY A 89 -8.32 -26.75 -7.65
N ARG A 90 -8.18 -26.61 -8.98
CA ARG A 90 -6.99 -27.06 -9.71
C ARG A 90 -5.85 -26.08 -9.45
N ILE A 91 -4.68 -26.65 -9.11
CA ILE A 91 -3.47 -25.88 -8.84
C ILE A 91 -2.56 -25.96 -10.06
N THR A 92 -2.03 -24.80 -10.47
CA THR A 92 -0.99 -24.66 -11.50
C THR A 92 0.12 -23.76 -10.98
N THR A 93 1.35 -24.04 -11.33
CA THR A 93 2.52 -23.25 -10.97
C THR A 93 3.19 -22.67 -12.20
N LYS A 94 3.82 -21.51 -12.03
CA LYS A 94 4.58 -20.82 -13.07
C LYS A 94 5.75 -20.08 -12.44
N ASP A 95 6.96 -20.35 -12.88
CA ASP A 95 8.12 -19.57 -12.43
C ASP A 95 8.06 -18.15 -12.99
N SER A 96 8.38 -17.18 -12.16
CA SER A 96 8.51 -15.79 -12.56
C SER A 96 9.88 -15.54 -13.21
N SER A 97 10.02 -14.35 -13.79
CA SER A 97 11.32 -13.87 -14.31
C SER A 97 12.16 -13.13 -13.26
N TYR A 98 11.75 -13.10 -11.99
CA TYR A 98 12.49 -12.40 -10.95
C TYR A 98 12.98 -13.35 -9.86
N SER A 99 14.26 -13.16 -9.50
CA SER A 99 14.88 -13.86 -8.38
C SER A 99 14.41 -13.30 -7.04
N MET A 100 14.68 -14.05 -5.99
CA MET A 100 14.46 -13.58 -4.61
C MET A 100 15.33 -12.35 -4.24
N GLY A 101 16.40 -12.06 -5.00
CA GLY A 101 17.18 -10.82 -4.90
C GLY A 101 16.53 -9.60 -5.54
N ALA A 102 15.46 -9.77 -6.35
CA ALA A 102 14.80 -8.65 -6.99
C ALA A 102 14.10 -7.76 -5.95
N GLY A 103 14.17 -6.42 -6.14
CA GLY A 103 13.50 -5.48 -5.27
C GLY A 103 14.06 -5.44 -3.84
N GLU A 104 15.38 -5.49 -3.68
CA GLU A 104 16.05 -5.04 -2.45
C GLU A 104 15.85 -3.52 -2.30
N LEU A 105 14.60 -3.15 -2.11
CA LEU A 105 14.22 -1.83 -1.67
C LEU A 105 14.51 -1.76 -0.16
N GLY A 106 14.85 -0.61 0.34
CA GLY A 106 15.06 -0.37 1.78
C GLY A 106 13.76 -0.49 2.58
N TRP A 107 13.00 -1.55 2.36
CA TRP A 107 11.81 -1.86 3.13
C TRP A 107 12.24 -2.49 4.44
N ASP A 108 12.07 -1.74 5.49
CA ASP A 108 12.51 -2.04 6.85
C ASP A 108 11.37 -2.03 7.85
N HIS A 109 10.15 -1.64 7.40
CA HIS A 109 8.98 -1.56 8.27
C HIS A 109 7.78 -2.33 7.67
N PRO A 110 7.08 -3.17 8.46
CA PRO A 110 5.90 -3.93 8.03
C PRO A 110 4.78 -3.10 7.38
N PHE A 111 4.66 -1.84 7.79
CA PHE A 111 3.73 -0.89 7.17
C PHE A 111 3.88 -0.83 5.64
N GLN A 112 5.09 -0.96 5.10
CA GLN A 112 5.32 -0.83 3.68
C GLN A 112 4.63 -1.93 2.87
N ILE A 113 4.62 -3.16 3.38
CA ILE A 113 3.91 -4.27 2.74
C ILE A 113 2.39 -4.08 2.85
N PHE A 114 1.89 -3.68 4.02
CA PHE A 114 0.48 -3.36 4.22
C PHE A 114 0.03 -2.20 3.31
N ARG A 115 0.86 -1.15 3.24
CA ARG A 115 0.62 0.00 2.35
C ARG A 115 0.41 -0.41 0.90
N GLU A 116 1.24 -1.33 0.37
CA GLU A 116 1.12 -1.77 -1.03
C GLU A 116 -0.19 -2.54 -1.29
N ALA A 117 -0.61 -3.38 -0.36
CA ALA A 117 -1.89 -4.05 -0.45
C ALA A 117 -3.06 -3.05 -0.38
N PHE A 118 -3.00 -2.13 0.59
CA PHE A 118 -4.06 -1.18 0.83
C PHE A 118 -4.12 -0.06 -0.22
N ALA A 119 -2.97 0.40 -0.75
CA ALA A 119 -2.94 1.40 -1.82
C ALA A 119 -3.70 0.96 -3.07
N ASN A 120 -3.71 -0.32 -3.39
CA ASN A 120 -4.50 -0.83 -4.51
C ASN A 120 -6.01 -0.71 -4.26
N ALA A 121 -6.45 -0.95 -3.02
CA ALA A 121 -7.85 -0.77 -2.64
C ALA A 121 -8.24 0.72 -2.61
N LEU A 122 -7.35 1.60 -2.13
CA LEU A 122 -7.56 3.04 -2.16
C LEU A 122 -7.62 3.60 -3.58
N ASP A 123 -6.73 3.16 -4.45
CA ASP A 123 -6.74 3.58 -5.85
C ASP A 123 -8.05 3.17 -6.55
N ALA A 124 -8.55 1.96 -6.28
CA ALA A 124 -9.83 1.51 -6.77
C ALA A 124 -10.99 2.37 -6.23
N HIS A 125 -10.90 2.79 -4.97
CA HIS A 125 -11.86 3.71 -4.37
C HIS A 125 -11.86 5.08 -5.07
N TYR A 126 -10.69 5.67 -5.29
CA TYR A 126 -10.57 7.00 -5.91
C TYR A 126 -10.92 7.00 -7.40
N GLU A 127 -10.59 5.93 -8.12
CA GLU A 127 -10.78 5.85 -9.57
C GLU A 127 -12.21 5.42 -9.95
N PHE A 128 -12.79 4.45 -9.21
CA PHE A 128 -14.06 3.82 -9.57
C PHE A 128 -15.14 3.97 -8.51
N GLY A 129 -14.86 4.61 -7.38
CA GLY A 129 -15.79 4.67 -6.25
C GLY A 129 -15.97 3.32 -5.53
N ALA A 130 -15.05 2.38 -5.75
CA ALA A 130 -15.10 1.06 -5.12
C ALA A 130 -15.09 1.16 -3.59
N SER A 131 -15.89 0.35 -2.91
CA SER A 131 -15.78 0.21 -1.47
C SER A 131 -14.56 -0.65 -1.12
N TYR A 132 -14.03 -0.49 0.09
CA TYR A 132 -12.98 -1.35 0.61
C TYR A 132 -13.25 -1.74 2.06
N ASN A 133 -12.69 -2.86 2.47
CA ASN A 133 -12.77 -3.35 3.84
C ASN A 133 -11.43 -3.95 4.28
N ILE A 134 -11.10 -3.83 5.57
CA ILE A 134 -9.95 -4.44 6.22
C ILE A 134 -10.48 -5.25 7.40
N GLU A 135 -10.16 -6.53 7.43
CA GLU A 135 -10.62 -7.44 8.49
C GLU A 135 -9.58 -8.51 8.82
N LEU A 136 -9.64 -9.04 10.04
CA LEU A 136 -8.87 -10.20 10.47
C LEU A 136 -9.70 -11.46 10.24
N VAL A 137 -9.13 -12.43 9.51
CA VAL A 137 -9.81 -13.69 9.16
C VAL A 137 -8.92 -14.89 9.46
N ASP A 138 -9.51 -16.07 9.69
CA ASP A 138 -8.78 -17.30 9.99
C ASP A 138 -8.50 -18.16 8.76
N SER A 139 -9.08 -17.82 7.61
CA SER A 139 -8.93 -18.55 6.34
C SER A 139 -9.03 -17.62 5.14
N VAL A 140 -8.52 -18.11 4.01
CA VAL A 140 -8.69 -17.45 2.71
C VAL A 140 -10.05 -17.85 2.14
N ASP A 141 -10.86 -16.85 1.77
CA ASP A 141 -12.17 -17.07 1.17
C ASP A 141 -12.04 -17.48 -0.31
N PRO A 142 -13.04 -18.22 -0.84
CA PRO A 142 -13.09 -18.49 -2.26
C PRO A 142 -13.26 -17.18 -3.07
N PRO A 143 -12.84 -17.18 -4.35
CA PRO A 143 -13.05 -16.03 -5.23
C PRO A 143 -14.52 -15.65 -5.38
N GLU A 144 -14.81 -14.35 -5.29
CA GLU A 144 -16.14 -13.77 -5.52
C GLU A 144 -16.08 -12.81 -6.71
N GLU A 145 -17.03 -12.96 -7.66
CA GLU A 145 -17.07 -12.09 -8.83
C GLU A 145 -17.29 -10.63 -8.42
N GLY A 146 -16.54 -9.73 -9.04
CA GLY A 146 -16.60 -8.31 -8.74
C GLY A 146 -15.75 -7.88 -7.54
N LYS A 147 -15.12 -8.81 -6.82
CA LYS A 147 -14.25 -8.50 -5.68
C LYS A 147 -12.80 -8.90 -5.93
N PHE A 148 -11.91 -8.10 -5.38
CA PHE A 148 -10.49 -8.42 -5.27
C PHE A 148 -10.07 -8.34 -3.80
N SER A 149 -9.39 -9.36 -3.31
CA SER A 149 -8.91 -9.43 -1.94
C SER A 149 -7.42 -9.77 -1.90
N CYS A 150 -6.69 -9.09 -1.03
CA CYS A 150 -5.32 -9.40 -0.69
C CYS A 150 -5.28 -9.90 0.76
N TYR A 151 -4.65 -11.04 0.98
CA TYR A 151 -4.45 -11.65 2.30
C TYR A 151 -2.98 -11.60 2.65
N LEU A 152 -2.68 -11.06 3.82
CA LEU A 152 -1.34 -10.99 4.42
C LEU A 152 -1.34 -11.82 5.70
N THR A 153 -0.28 -12.58 5.96
CA THR A 153 -0.10 -13.21 7.29
C THR A 153 -0.27 -12.15 8.38
N ALA A 154 -1.16 -12.40 9.34
CA ALA A 154 -1.43 -11.49 10.44
C ALA A 154 -0.33 -11.65 11.51
N THR A 155 0.80 -10.97 11.33
CA THR A 155 1.84 -10.84 12.36
C THR A 155 1.48 -9.76 13.36
N ASP A 156 2.09 -9.79 14.54
CA ASP A 156 1.84 -8.77 15.57
C ASP A 156 2.16 -7.36 15.05
N GLU A 157 3.22 -7.22 14.25
CA GLU A 157 3.63 -5.93 13.67
C GLU A 157 2.61 -5.42 12.63
N LEU A 158 2.05 -6.31 11.81
CA LEU A 158 1.02 -5.93 10.83
C LEU A 158 -0.33 -5.66 11.51
N ILE A 159 -0.65 -6.38 12.57
CA ILE A 159 -1.83 -6.09 13.41
C ILE A 159 -1.68 -4.71 14.05
N GLU A 160 -0.48 -4.35 14.54
CA GLU A 160 -0.21 -3.03 15.10
C GLU A 160 -0.46 -1.91 14.08
N VAL A 161 -0.16 -2.13 12.79
CA VAL A 161 -0.49 -1.17 11.72
C VAL A 161 -2.00 -0.98 11.60
N VAL A 162 -2.78 -2.06 11.66
CA VAL A 162 -4.25 -2.00 11.60
C VAL A 162 -4.84 -1.32 12.83
N ASP A 163 -4.36 -1.68 14.02
CA ASP A 163 -4.85 -1.13 15.30
C ASP A 163 -4.50 0.36 15.46
N ASN A 164 -3.40 0.79 14.87
CA ASN A 164 -2.97 2.20 14.87
C ASN A 164 -3.14 2.86 13.50
N PHE A 165 -4.18 2.51 12.76
CA PHE A 165 -4.42 2.92 11.38
C PHE A 165 -4.22 4.44 11.15
N ASP A 166 -4.70 5.29 12.05
CA ASP A 166 -4.60 6.74 11.93
C ASP A 166 -3.17 7.30 12.01
N LYS A 167 -2.19 6.53 12.48
CA LYS A 167 -0.77 6.90 12.41
C LYS A 167 -0.24 6.75 10.99
N PHE A 168 -0.69 5.75 10.27
CA PHE A 168 -0.21 5.36 8.94
C PHE A 168 -1.08 5.91 7.80
N PHE A 169 -2.35 6.23 8.10
CA PHE A 169 -3.31 6.74 7.13
C PHE A 169 -4.14 7.87 7.73
N SER A 170 -4.23 9.00 7.03
CA SER A 170 -5.03 10.15 7.48
C SER A 170 -6.51 10.07 7.06
N LEU A 171 -6.95 8.95 6.47
CA LEU A 171 -8.25 8.80 5.81
C LEU A 171 -9.45 9.00 6.75
N ASN A 172 -9.34 8.53 7.99
CA ASN A 172 -10.38 8.64 9.01
C ASN A 172 -10.25 9.94 9.85
N ARG A 173 -9.18 10.71 9.64
CA ARG A 173 -8.89 11.90 10.42
C ARG A 173 -9.65 13.10 9.89
N LYS A 174 -10.21 13.90 10.79
CA LYS A 174 -10.85 15.16 10.41
C LYS A 174 -9.78 16.26 10.31
N PRO A 175 -9.60 16.91 9.16
CA PRO A 175 -8.67 18.02 9.05
C PRO A 175 -9.17 19.23 9.85
N ILE A 176 -8.23 19.95 10.48
CA ILE A 176 -8.49 21.27 11.07
C ILE A 176 -8.72 22.27 9.94
N PHE A 177 -7.94 22.10 8.86
CA PHE A 177 -7.99 22.98 7.70
C PHE A 177 -7.62 22.21 6.41
N GLU A 178 -8.25 22.62 5.30
CA GLU A 178 -7.95 22.17 3.94
C GLU A 178 -7.88 23.39 3.01
N ASP A 179 -6.80 23.49 2.22
CA ASP A 179 -6.64 24.55 1.23
C ASP A 179 -7.34 24.20 -0.10
N SER A 180 -7.41 25.19 -0.99
CA SER A 180 -8.04 25.03 -2.33
C SER A 180 -7.32 24.01 -3.24
N LYS A 181 -6.13 23.55 -2.87
CA LYS A 181 -5.36 22.52 -3.58
C LYS A 181 -5.53 21.13 -2.97
N GLY A 182 -6.31 21.03 -1.87
CA GLY A 182 -6.56 19.79 -1.16
C GLY A 182 -5.44 19.38 -0.21
N ASN A 183 -4.48 20.27 0.11
CA ASN A 183 -3.55 20.02 1.21
C ASN A 183 -4.27 20.21 2.54
N LYS A 184 -3.97 19.35 3.52
CA LYS A 184 -4.69 19.30 4.79
C LYS A 184 -3.75 19.44 5.97
N ILE A 185 -4.28 20.01 7.05
CA ILE A 185 -3.63 20.08 8.36
C ILE A 185 -4.50 19.32 9.35
N TYR A 186 -3.86 18.52 10.19
CA TYR A 186 -4.52 17.76 11.25
C TYR A 186 -3.94 18.12 12.61
N GLU A 187 -4.78 18.00 13.64
CA GLU A 187 -4.29 17.96 15.00
C GLU A 187 -3.29 16.81 15.16
N LYS A 188 -2.21 17.05 15.88
CA LYS A 188 -1.16 16.05 16.08
C LYS A 188 -1.68 14.89 16.93
N LEU A 189 -1.37 13.66 16.55
CA LEU A 189 -1.82 12.47 17.30
C LEU A 189 -1.18 12.38 18.69
N LYS A 190 0.12 12.79 18.78
CA LYS A 190 0.84 12.85 20.06
C LYS A 190 1.78 14.06 20.11
N ASN A 191 1.64 14.89 21.12
CA ASN A 191 2.32 16.19 21.24
C ASN A 191 3.85 16.13 21.32
N LYS A 192 4.45 14.99 21.71
CA LYS A 192 5.90 14.84 21.91
C LYS A 192 6.63 14.15 20.75
N GLU A 193 5.90 13.64 19.77
CA GLU A 193 6.50 12.99 18.61
C GLU A 193 6.75 14.01 17.47
N GLY A 194 7.57 13.65 16.47
CA GLY A 194 7.71 14.41 15.23
C GLY A 194 6.38 14.53 14.46
N PRO A 195 6.28 15.40 13.44
CA PRO A 195 5.11 15.48 12.59
C PRO A 195 4.99 14.26 11.71
N ARG A 196 3.77 13.91 11.36
CA ARG A 196 3.47 12.98 10.28
C ARG A 196 3.13 13.77 9.02
N VAL A 197 3.75 13.38 7.92
CA VAL A 197 3.38 13.89 6.60
C VAL A 197 2.78 12.73 5.82
N TYR A 198 1.57 12.93 5.37
CA TYR A 198 0.85 12.02 4.49
C TYR A 198 0.88 12.57 3.05
N HIS A 199 0.79 11.67 2.10
CA HIS A 199 0.55 11.97 0.70
C HIS A 199 -0.67 11.19 0.25
N LYS A 200 -1.72 11.91 -0.13
CA LYS A 200 -3.01 11.30 -0.51
C LYS A 200 -3.55 10.33 0.57
N GLY A 201 -3.41 10.73 1.81
CA GLY A 201 -3.87 9.94 2.94
C GLY A 201 -2.92 8.86 3.44
N VAL A 202 -1.76 8.64 2.81
CA VAL A 202 -0.79 7.60 3.17
C VAL A 202 0.46 8.21 3.78
N LEU A 203 0.94 7.68 4.90
CA LEU A 203 2.15 8.13 5.58
C LEU A 203 3.38 8.00 4.67
N VAL A 204 4.12 9.11 4.51
CA VAL A 204 5.37 9.18 3.74
C VAL A 204 6.55 9.71 4.54
N TYR A 205 6.29 10.30 5.71
CA TYR A 205 7.30 10.78 6.67
C TYR A 205 6.69 10.84 8.06
N GLY A 206 7.44 10.44 9.07
CA GLY A 206 7.01 10.50 10.46
C GLY A 206 7.83 9.58 11.37
N PRO A 207 7.54 9.61 12.68
CA PRO A 207 8.23 8.78 13.67
C PRO A 207 8.21 7.29 13.35
N GLU A 208 7.17 6.82 12.69
CA GLU A 208 7.00 5.42 12.28
C GLU A 208 7.89 5.02 11.10
N LEU A 209 8.54 5.99 10.45
CA LEU A 209 9.43 5.81 9.30
C LEU A 209 10.81 6.47 9.54
N ASP A 210 11.26 6.50 10.79
CA ASP A 210 12.54 7.10 11.22
C ASP A 210 12.69 8.61 10.92
N GLY A 211 11.59 9.28 10.56
CA GLY A 211 11.54 10.73 10.37
C GLY A 211 11.31 11.46 11.70
N SER A 212 12.38 11.88 12.40
CA SER A 212 12.22 12.29 13.79
C SER A 212 12.61 13.72 14.15
N ASP A 213 13.46 14.37 13.38
CA ASP A 213 14.15 15.58 13.85
C ASP A 213 13.39 16.88 13.62
N THR A 214 12.34 16.85 12.84
CA THR A 214 11.52 18.03 12.58
C THR A 214 10.48 18.22 13.68
N GLN A 215 10.39 19.42 14.23
CA GLN A 215 9.34 19.76 15.19
C GLN A 215 8.18 20.49 14.48
N SER A 216 6.97 20.05 14.76
CA SER A 216 5.75 20.73 14.36
C SER A 216 4.66 20.49 15.38
N ILE A 217 3.67 21.37 15.42
CA ILE A 217 2.47 21.24 16.25
C ILE A 217 1.31 20.57 15.50
N PHE A 218 1.50 20.25 14.21
CA PHE A 218 0.51 19.67 13.34
C PHE A 218 1.07 18.48 12.56
N ASP A 219 0.17 17.63 12.07
CA ASP A 219 0.38 16.66 11.00
C ASP A 219 -0.18 17.22 9.68
N TYR A 220 0.31 16.73 8.54
CA TYR A 220 0.02 17.28 7.23
C TYR A 220 -0.34 16.19 6.22
N ASP A 221 -1.28 16.46 5.30
CA ASP A 221 -1.48 15.65 4.09
C ASP A 221 -1.26 16.54 2.87
N LEU A 222 -0.22 16.24 2.11
CA LEU A 222 0.22 17.07 0.99
C LEU A 222 -0.09 16.38 -0.34
N LYS A 223 -0.77 17.09 -1.24
CA LYS A 223 -1.15 16.57 -2.56
C LYS A 223 0.03 16.36 -3.50
N ARG A 224 1.12 17.11 -3.31
CA ARG A 224 2.33 16.99 -4.14
C ARG A 224 3.55 16.95 -3.23
N VAL A 225 4.28 15.85 -3.33
CA VAL A 225 5.55 15.60 -2.63
C VAL A 225 6.48 14.83 -3.56
N ALA A 226 7.77 15.07 -3.45
CA ALA A 226 8.77 14.29 -4.18
C ALA A 226 9.13 13.05 -3.36
N LEU A 227 8.61 11.90 -3.75
CA LEU A 227 8.87 10.62 -3.10
C LEU A 227 10.04 9.89 -3.75
N ASN A 228 10.81 9.15 -2.95
CA ASN A 228 11.77 8.18 -3.46
C ASN A 228 11.07 6.88 -3.93
N GLU A 229 11.84 5.90 -4.41
CA GLU A 229 11.30 4.60 -4.86
C GLU A 229 10.59 3.81 -3.74
N GLU A 230 10.95 4.07 -2.48
CA GLU A 230 10.31 3.48 -1.30
C GLU A 230 9.01 4.21 -0.92
N ARG A 231 8.62 5.24 -1.69
CA ARG A 231 7.48 6.13 -1.39
C ARG A 231 7.60 6.81 -0.04
N ARG A 232 8.81 7.23 0.30
CA ARG A 232 9.11 8.01 1.51
C ARG A 232 9.63 9.40 1.13
N LEU A 233 9.38 10.37 1.99
CA LEU A 233 10.15 11.60 2.06
C LEU A 233 11.39 11.31 2.90
N LYS A 234 12.57 11.55 2.34
CA LYS A 234 13.82 11.43 3.11
C LYS A 234 13.94 12.55 4.15
N ASP A 235 13.51 13.75 3.77
CA ASP A 235 13.44 14.95 4.59
C ASP A 235 12.28 15.83 4.13
N ILE A 236 11.80 16.70 5.02
CA ILE A 236 10.86 17.78 4.64
C ILE A 236 11.68 18.86 3.94
N SER A 237 11.68 18.84 2.61
CA SER A 237 12.44 19.80 1.80
C SER A 237 11.82 21.20 1.84
N THR A 238 12.54 22.15 1.26
CA THR A 238 12.05 23.53 1.10
C THR A 238 10.70 23.58 0.35
N ASN A 239 10.46 22.68 -0.61
CA ASN A 239 9.21 22.64 -1.36
C ASN A 239 8.02 22.21 -0.49
N GLU A 240 8.19 21.19 0.35
CA GLU A 240 7.17 20.76 1.31
C GLU A 240 6.95 21.85 2.37
N MET A 241 8.01 22.51 2.87
CA MET A 241 7.90 23.64 3.79
C MET A 241 7.13 24.82 3.17
N TYR A 242 7.35 25.14 1.90
CA TYR A 242 6.55 26.13 1.18
C TYR A 242 5.10 25.71 0.99
N ALA A 243 4.84 24.44 0.72
CA ALA A 243 3.47 23.92 0.62
C ALA A 243 2.75 24.11 1.96
N ILE A 244 3.39 23.72 3.06
CA ILE A 244 2.85 23.89 4.43
C ILE A 244 2.63 25.39 4.75
N ALA A 245 3.62 26.26 4.51
CA ALA A 245 3.50 27.70 4.78
C ALA A 245 2.32 28.32 4.00
N ARG A 246 2.09 27.87 2.77
CA ARG A 246 0.99 28.35 1.93
C ARG A 246 -0.37 27.96 2.47
N ILE A 247 -0.51 26.82 3.14
CA ILE A 247 -1.76 26.43 3.78
C ILE A 247 -2.13 27.47 4.84
N PHE A 248 -1.16 27.92 5.65
CA PHE A 248 -1.40 28.94 6.67
C PHE A 248 -1.68 30.33 6.10
N SER A 249 -0.95 30.74 5.04
CA SER A 249 -1.11 32.09 4.46
C SER A 249 -2.46 32.28 3.75
N ASN A 250 -3.08 31.22 3.26
CA ASN A 250 -4.41 31.30 2.63
C ASN A 250 -5.55 31.43 3.64
N ASN A 251 -5.28 31.35 4.93
CA ASN A 251 -6.25 31.43 6.03
C ASN A 251 -6.46 32.83 6.58
N GLU A 252 -5.66 33.82 6.18
CA GLU A 252 -5.74 35.19 6.72
C GLU A 252 -6.98 35.98 6.27
N ASN A 253 -7.83 35.38 5.45
CA ASN A 253 -9.06 36.01 4.91
C ASN A 253 -10.37 35.39 5.42
N ARG A 254 -10.37 34.76 6.61
CA ARG A 254 -11.62 34.28 7.24
C ARG A 254 -11.74 34.69 8.69
#